data_2e5b96e45a96ac9f8db5e3a1ede6676e
#
_entry.id   2e5b96e45a96ac9f8db5e3a1ede6676e
#
_cell.length_a   1.000
_cell.length_b   1.000
_cell.length_c   1.000
_cell.angle_alpha   90.00
_cell.angle_beta   90.00
_cell.angle_gamma   90.00
#
_symmetry.space_group_name_H-M   'P 1'
#
loop_
_entity.id
_entity.type
_entity.pdbx_description
1 polymer ?
#
loop_
_entity_poly.entity_id
_entity_poly.type
_entity_poly.pdbx_seq_one_letter_code
_entity_poly.pdbx_strand_id
1 'polypeptide(L)'
;MDDLKIFREKIDIIDDKIINLLVERFKIIEDVSELKKNNNIEVIQESRISEIIEKAKNKALKNKIDPAIFQKIYLNIIDSACDLEKKIIENKNRRI
;
A
#
# COMPACT_ATOMS: atom_id res chain seq x y z
N MET A 1 4.51 -28.01 21.44
CA MET A 1 5.32 -26.91 21.03
C MET A 1 4.64 -25.59 21.30
N ASP A 2 4.54 -25.31 22.57
CA ASP A 2 3.80 -24.13 23.04
C ASP A 2 4.44 -22.82 22.58
N ASP A 3 5.79 -22.80 22.44
CA ASP A 3 6.50 -21.61 22.03
C ASP A 3 6.14 -21.17 20.62
N LEU A 4 6.06 -22.09 19.67
CA LEU A 4 5.69 -21.77 18.30
C LEU A 4 4.26 -21.25 18.22
N LYS A 5 3.34 -21.84 19.01
CA LYS A 5 1.96 -21.38 19.07
C LYS A 5 1.88 -19.95 19.60
N ILE A 6 2.64 -19.64 20.64
CA ILE A 6 2.68 -18.29 21.24
C ILE A 6 3.16 -17.27 20.21
N PHE A 7 4.22 -17.58 19.47
CA PHE A 7 4.72 -16.67 18.43
C PHE A 7 3.73 -16.48 17.30
N ARG A 8 3.04 -17.53 16.89
CA ARG A 8 2.01 -17.44 15.85
C ARG A 8 0.84 -16.57 16.30
N GLU A 9 0.43 -16.65 17.54
CA GLU A 9 -0.62 -15.79 18.10
C GLU A 9 -0.21 -14.32 18.07
N LYS A 10 1.05 -14.04 18.42
CA LYS A 10 1.59 -12.67 18.35
C LYS A 10 1.62 -12.15 16.93
N ILE A 11 2.01 -12.98 15.96
CA ILE A 11 2.01 -12.62 14.54
C ILE A 11 0.60 -12.37 14.06
N ASP A 12 -0.37 -13.19 14.45
CA ASP A 12 -1.78 -13.02 14.05
C ASP A 12 -2.32 -11.66 14.51
N ILE A 13 -1.97 -11.23 15.70
CA ILE A 13 -2.38 -9.91 16.21
C ILE A 13 -1.79 -8.79 15.34
N ILE A 14 -0.52 -8.93 14.98
CA ILE A 14 0.16 -7.95 14.12
C ILE A 14 -0.45 -7.95 12.72
N ASP A 15 -0.71 -9.14 12.18
CA ASP A 15 -1.31 -9.27 10.84
C ASP A 15 -2.69 -8.62 10.77
N ASP A 16 -3.50 -8.78 11.82
CA ASP A 16 -4.81 -8.11 11.90
C ASP A 16 -4.65 -6.59 11.80
N LYS A 17 -3.65 -6.03 12.47
CA LYS A 17 -3.36 -4.60 12.40
C LYS A 17 -2.91 -4.17 11.01
N ILE A 18 -2.04 -4.96 10.38
CA ILE A 18 -1.57 -4.68 9.02
C ILE A 18 -2.75 -4.69 8.04
N ILE A 19 -3.60 -5.72 8.12
CA ILE A 19 -4.76 -5.85 7.23
C ILE A 19 -5.71 -4.67 7.42
N ASN A 20 -6.00 -4.29 8.67
CA ASN A 20 -6.88 -3.15 8.95
C ASN A 20 -6.30 -1.83 8.42
N LEU A 21 -4.99 -1.64 8.54
CA LEU A 21 -4.32 -0.45 8.01
C LEU A 21 -4.32 -0.43 6.48
N LEU A 22 -4.17 -1.57 5.84
CA LEU A 22 -4.30 -1.68 4.39
C LEU A 22 -5.72 -1.34 3.93
N VAL A 23 -6.74 -1.81 4.66
CA VAL A 23 -8.14 -1.44 4.37
C VAL A 23 -8.31 0.08 4.41
N GLU A 24 -7.80 0.73 5.45
CA GLU A 24 -7.86 2.18 5.58
C GLU A 24 -7.15 2.88 4.42
N ARG A 25 -5.97 2.39 4.07
CA ARG A 25 -5.19 2.95 2.98
C ARG A 25 -5.93 2.84 1.65
N PHE A 26 -6.52 1.69 1.36
CA PHE A 26 -7.28 1.49 0.11
C PHE A 26 -8.55 2.36 0.06
N LYS A 27 -9.19 2.60 1.19
CA LYS A 27 -10.34 3.53 1.22
C LYS A 27 -9.93 4.95 0.86
N ILE A 28 -8.77 5.39 1.33
CA ILE A 28 -8.22 6.69 0.96
C ILE A 28 -7.87 6.73 -0.54
N ILE A 29 -7.36 5.63 -1.08
CA ILE A 29 -7.06 5.51 -2.51
C ILE A 29 -8.33 5.69 -3.36
N GLU A 30 -9.48 5.23 -2.88
CA GLU A 30 -10.75 5.47 -3.58
C GLU A 30 -11.02 6.98 -3.71
N ASP A 31 -10.83 7.72 -2.62
CA ASP A 31 -11.01 9.19 -2.62
C ASP A 31 -9.97 9.88 -3.51
N VAL A 32 -8.73 9.41 -3.49
CA VAL A 32 -7.67 9.91 -4.36
C VAL A 32 -8.02 9.68 -5.83
N SER A 33 -8.61 8.53 -6.16
CA SER A 33 -9.04 8.21 -7.52
C SER A 33 -10.08 9.20 -8.04
N GLU A 34 -11.05 9.56 -7.19
CA GLU A 34 -12.04 10.57 -7.51
C GLU A 34 -11.40 11.92 -7.81
N LEU A 35 -10.49 12.34 -6.95
CA LEU A 35 -9.81 13.61 -7.10
C LEU A 35 -8.98 13.66 -8.39
N LYS A 36 -8.25 12.59 -8.67
CA LYS A 36 -7.42 12.51 -9.88
C LYS A 36 -8.26 12.56 -11.13
N LYS A 37 -9.38 11.83 -11.15
CA LYS A 37 -10.30 11.83 -12.26
C LYS A 37 -10.87 13.23 -12.52
N ASN A 38 -11.35 13.88 -11.47
CA ASN A 38 -12.02 15.19 -11.59
C ASN A 38 -11.07 16.30 -12.00
N ASN A 39 -9.77 16.14 -11.75
CA ASN A 39 -8.75 17.16 -12.02
C ASN A 39 -7.79 16.75 -13.13
N ASN A 40 -8.06 15.66 -13.83
CA ASN A 40 -7.20 15.14 -14.92
C ASN A 40 -5.75 14.92 -14.45
N ILE A 41 -5.58 14.37 -13.25
CA ILE A 41 -4.26 14.09 -12.68
C ILE A 41 -3.86 12.66 -13.07
N GLU A 42 -2.60 12.47 -13.45
CA GLU A 42 -2.05 11.15 -13.77
C GLU A 42 -2.13 10.21 -12.58
N VAL A 43 -2.52 8.94 -12.83
CA VAL A 43 -2.55 7.91 -11.78
C VAL A 43 -1.16 7.69 -11.22
N ILE A 44 -0.18 7.51 -12.11
CA ILE A 44 1.20 7.23 -11.71
C ILE A 44 1.96 8.52 -11.48
N GLN A 45 2.41 8.73 -10.24
CA GLN A 45 3.19 9.89 -9.83
C GLN A 45 4.57 9.38 -9.39
N GLU A 46 5.53 9.38 -10.31
CA GLU A 46 6.87 8.80 -10.08
C GLU A 46 7.58 9.39 -8.85
N SER A 47 7.50 10.69 -8.64
CA SER A 47 8.13 11.33 -7.50
C SER A 47 7.54 10.85 -6.18
N ARG A 48 6.24 10.64 -6.14
CA ARG A 48 5.55 10.12 -4.94
C ARG A 48 5.95 8.67 -4.67
N ILE A 49 6.02 7.85 -5.72
CA ILE A 49 6.45 6.45 -5.60
C ILE A 49 7.86 6.38 -5.02
N SER A 50 8.80 7.16 -5.57
CA SER A 50 10.17 7.21 -5.08
C SER A 50 10.24 7.63 -3.62
N GLU A 51 9.46 8.62 -3.22
CA GLU A 51 9.38 9.10 -1.84
C GLU A 51 8.95 7.99 -0.88
N ILE A 52 7.89 7.25 -1.24
CA ILE A 52 7.37 6.16 -0.40
C ILE A 52 8.39 5.04 -0.29
N ILE A 53 9.00 4.65 -1.40
CA ILE A 53 10.00 3.56 -1.42
C ILE A 53 11.23 3.93 -0.59
N GLU A 54 11.75 5.14 -0.74
CA GLU A 54 12.92 5.59 0.04
C GLU A 54 12.62 5.63 1.53
N LYS A 55 11.42 6.09 1.91
CA LYS A 55 10.98 6.09 3.30
C LYS A 55 10.94 4.68 3.87
N ALA A 56 10.39 3.73 3.13
CA ALA A 56 10.30 2.33 3.57
C ALA A 56 11.70 1.71 3.73
N LYS A 57 12.59 1.94 2.77
CA LYS A 57 13.96 1.44 2.81
C LYS A 57 14.73 2.01 4.00
N ASN A 58 14.60 3.31 4.25
CA ASN A 58 15.28 3.98 5.37
C ASN A 58 14.79 3.44 6.71
N LYS A 59 13.48 3.18 6.84
CA LYS A 59 12.92 2.60 8.05
C LYS A 59 13.45 1.19 8.29
N ALA A 60 13.58 0.41 7.24
CA ALA A 60 14.17 -0.93 7.30
C ALA A 60 15.60 -0.87 7.83
N LEU A 61 16.42 0.02 7.26
CA LEU A 61 17.82 0.19 7.66
C LEU A 61 17.94 0.55 9.14
N LYS A 62 17.10 1.46 9.63
CA LYS A 62 17.10 1.86 11.05
C LYS A 62 16.78 0.70 11.97
N ASN A 63 16.06 -0.28 11.51
CA ASN A 63 15.63 -1.44 12.30
C ASN A 63 16.42 -2.70 11.97
N LYS A 64 17.53 -2.57 11.25
CA LYS A 64 18.43 -3.68 10.87
C LYS A 64 17.69 -4.77 10.08
N ILE A 65 16.79 -4.33 9.21
CA ILE A 65 16.05 -5.19 8.28
C ILE A 65 16.58 -4.90 6.88
N ASP A 66 16.71 -5.92 6.04
CA ASP A 66 17.12 -5.75 4.65
C ASP A 66 16.16 -4.80 3.92
N PRO A 67 16.65 -3.66 3.42
CA PRO A 67 15.77 -2.70 2.72
C PRO A 67 15.05 -3.29 1.51
N ALA A 68 15.65 -4.31 0.86
CA ALA A 68 15.02 -4.97 -0.29
C ALA A 68 13.69 -5.62 0.07
N ILE A 69 13.54 -6.11 1.31
CA ILE A 69 12.29 -6.71 1.78
C ILE A 69 11.18 -5.65 1.80
N PHE A 70 11.45 -4.48 2.37
CA PHE A 70 10.47 -3.40 2.46
C PHE A 70 10.18 -2.81 1.09
N GLN A 71 11.18 -2.70 0.24
CA GLN A 71 11.00 -2.24 -1.14
C GLN A 71 10.01 -3.14 -1.89
N LYS A 72 10.19 -4.45 -1.80
CA LYS A 72 9.33 -5.44 -2.45
C LYS A 72 7.89 -5.33 -1.95
N ILE A 73 7.70 -5.25 -0.63
CA ILE A 73 6.36 -5.14 -0.03
C ILE A 73 5.67 -3.87 -0.51
N TYR A 74 6.36 -2.73 -0.44
CA TYR A 74 5.75 -1.45 -0.81
C TYR A 74 5.51 -1.30 -2.30
N LEU A 75 6.36 -1.87 -3.15
CA LEU A 75 6.09 -1.90 -4.59
C LEU A 75 4.78 -2.63 -4.87
N ASN A 76 4.52 -3.74 -4.20
CA ASN A 76 3.26 -4.47 -4.34
C ASN A 76 2.06 -3.65 -3.86
N ILE A 77 2.19 -2.96 -2.74
CA ILE A 77 1.13 -2.08 -2.22
C ILE A 77 0.83 -0.96 -3.20
N ILE A 78 1.87 -0.31 -3.73
CA ILE A 78 1.75 0.79 -4.68
C ILE A 78 1.11 0.31 -5.99
N ASP A 79 1.59 -0.81 -6.53
CA ASP A 79 1.05 -1.37 -7.77
C ASP A 79 -0.42 -1.73 -7.62
N SER A 80 -0.80 -2.34 -6.49
CA SER A 80 -2.19 -2.67 -6.20
C SER A 80 -3.06 -1.42 -6.11
N ALA A 81 -2.55 -0.35 -5.50
CA ALA A 81 -3.26 0.92 -5.40
C ALA A 81 -3.44 1.55 -6.78
N CYS A 82 -2.40 1.56 -7.61
CA CYS A 82 -2.48 2.10 -8.98
C CYS A 82 -3.50 1.32 -9.82
N ASP A 83 -3.51 0.01 -9.70
CA ASP A 83 -4.49 -0.83 -10.41
C ASP A 83 -5.91 -0.53 -9.97
N LEU A 84 -6.14 -0.34 -8.69
CA LEU A 84 -7.45 0.04 -8.16
C LEU A 84 -7.88 1.41 -8.68
N GLU A 85 -6.99 2.40 -8.67
CA GLU A 85 -7.26 3.74 -9.21
C GLU A 85 -7.69 3.67 -10.68
N LYS A 86 -6.97 2.91 -11.48
CA LYS A 86 -7.29 2.74 -12.91
C LYS A 86 -8.67 2.14 -13.10
N LYS A 87 -9.01 1.11 -12.32
CA LYS A 87 -10.34 0.47 -12.38
C LYS A 87 -11.46 1.43 -12.01
N ILE A 88 -11.27 2.19 -10.95
CA ILE A 88 -12.28 3.16 -10.47
C ILE A 88 -12.51 4.23 -11.55
N ILE A 89 -11.47 4.78 -12.10
CA ILE A 89 -11.54 5.81 -13.14
C ILE A 89 -12.21 5.25 -14.41
N GLU A 90 -11.81 4.06 -14.84
CA GLU A 90 -12.36 3.39 -16.01
C GLU A 90 -13.84 3.08 -15.85
N ASN A 91 -14.23 2.48 -14.72
CA ASN A 91 -15.63 2.13 -14.45
C ASN A 91 -16.55 3.35 -14.42
N LYS A 92 -16.09 4.47 -13.89
CA LYS A 92 -16.86 5.71 -13.88
C LYS A 92 -17.02 6.28 -15.29
N ASN A 93 -16.02 6.15 -16.13
CA ASN A 93 -16.09 6.60 -17.52
C ASN A 93 -17.09 5.76 -18.33
N ARG A 94 -17.34 4.53 -17.93
CA ARG A 94 -18.29 3.63 -18.60
C ARG A 94 -19.76 3.84 -18.21
N ARG A 95 -20.03 4.64 -17.20
CA ARG A 95 -21.37 4.91 -16.70
C ARG A 95 -22.09 6.06 -17.37
N ILE A 96 -21.77 6.31 -18.58
CA ILE A 96 -22.42 7.39 -19.34
C ILE A 96 -23.71 6.88 -20.03
#